data_87460834da98723e1ce32930c092c24e
#
_entry.id   87460834da98723e1ce32930c092c24e
#
_cell.length_a   1.000
_cell.length_b   1.000
_cell.length_c   1.000
_cell.angle_alpha   90.00
_cell.angle_beta   90.00
_cell.angle_gamma   90.00
#
_symmetry.space_group_name_H-M   'P 1'
#
loop_
_entity.id
_entity.type
_entity.pdbx_description
1 polymer ?
#
loop_
_entity_poly.entity_id
_entity_poly.type
_entity_poly.pdbx_seq_one_letter_code
_entity_poly.pdbx_strand_id
1 'polypeptide(L)'
;YIEHVSTLVVDTQTTFGNGIRVPVMNEAGGREVPIFDGLSAQLAYILTAYRHRKTVIEQLTKAIDAYAQEQLSSIGTIGRNARIVNCDVLKNVRIGDFALLDGVSRLSNGTVQSSQEAPTFIGSDVICDDFIIASGTRISDATLISRCFVGQGCLLDKHYSALDSLFFANCQGMHGEATAIFAGPYTVSHHKSTLLIAGMFS
;
A
#
# COMPACT_ATOMS: atom_id res chain seq x y z
N TYR A 1 1.72 -22.19 3.48
CA TYR A 1 2.74 -22.63 4.41
C TYR A 1 3.07 -21.51 5.39
N ILE A 2 3.01 -21.76 6.68
CA ILE A 2 3.25 -20.78 7.73
C ILE A 2 4.23 -21.40 8.74
N GLU A 3 5.33 -20.70 9.05
CA GLU A 3 6.36 -21.16 9.99
C GLU A 3 7.06 -19.98 10.67
N HIS A 4 7.38 -20.12 11.94
CA HIS A 4 8.06 -19.12 12.75
C HIS A 4 7.41 -17.72 12.65
N VAL A 5 6.11 -17.62 12.95
CA VAL A 5 5.36 -16.37 13.00
C VAL A 5 4.96 -16.09 14.45
N SER A 6 5.39 -14.94 14.99
CA SER A 6 5.11 -14.61 16.39
C SER A 6 3.65 -14.22 16.61
N THR A 7 3.09 -13.42 15.72
CA THR A 7 1.69 -12.97 15.82
C THR A 7 1.03 -12.95 14.45
N LEU A 8 -0.11 -13.62 14.33
CA LEU A 8 -0.98 -13.61 13.15
C LEU A 8 -2.42 -13.50 13.65
N VAL A 9 -3.01 -12.31 13.58
CA VAL A 9 -4.29 -12.02 14.23
C VAL A 9 -5.11 -10.96 13.47
N VAL A 10 -6.43 -11.09 13.56
CA VAL A 10 -7.37 -9.98 13.36
C VAL A 10 -8.04 -9.74 14.71
N ASP A 11 -7.74 -8.62 15.36
CA ASP A 11 -8.18 -8.31 16.72
C ASP A 11 -9.32 -7.30 16.80
N THR A 12 -9.66 -6.66 15.69
CA THR A 12 -10.76 -5.72 15.56
C THR A 12 -11.47 -5.88 14.22
N GLN A 13 -12.65 -5.27 14.07
CA GLN A 13 -13.20 -5.08 12.72
C GLN A 13 -12.31 -4.12 11.95
N THR A 14 -11.94 -4.50 10.73
CA THR A 14 -11.03 -3.72 9.87
C THR A 14 -11.46 -3.78 8.42
N THR A 15 -11.17 -2.75 7.68
CA THR A 15 -11.31 -2.71 6.20
C THR A 15 -10.04 -3.18 5.49
N PHE A 16 -9.04 -3.63 6.24
CA PHE A 16 -7.74 -4.10 5.72
C PHE A 16 -7.05 -3.06 4.83
N GLY A 17 -7.01 -1.80 5.28
CA GLY A 17 -6.42 -0.68 4.56
C GLY A 17 -7.32 0.01 3.55
N ASN A 18 -8.49 -0.56 3.21
CA ASN A 18 -9.43 0.11 2.30
C ASN A 18 -10.11 1.30 2.98
N GLY A 19 -10.17 2.43 2.29
CA GLY A 19 -10.76 3.67 2.79
C GLY A 19 -9.80 4.57 3.59
N ILE A 20 -8.57 4.15 3.82
CA ILE A 20 -7.55 4.99 4.47
C ILE A 20 -7.34 6.25 3.63
N ARG A 21 -7.32 7.41 4.31
CA ARG A 21 -7.15 8.73 3.68
C ARG A 21 -5.68 9.09 3.60
N VAL A 22 -5.17 9.28 2.39
CA VAL A 22 -3.78 9.62 2.13
C VAL A 22 -3.68 11.07 1.67
N PRO A 23 -3.01 11.98 2.40
CA PRO A 23 -2.87 13.40 2.06
C PRO A 23 -1.85 13.59 0.94
N VAL A 24 -2.21 13.24 -0.27
CA VAL A 24 -1.35 13.27 -1.45
C VAL A 24 -1.09 14.70 -1.91
N MET A 25 0.17 15.03 -2.15
CA MET A 25 0.64 16.36 -2.62
C MET A 25 0.22 17.51 -1.67
N ASN A 26 -0.03 17.21 -0.41
CA ASN A 26 -0.46 18.21 0.55
C ASN A 26 -0.39 17.69 2.00
N GLU A 27 0.67 18.00 2.72
CA GLU A 27 0.80 17.64 4.14
C GLU A 27 -0.16 18.40 5.07
N ALA A 28 -0.70 19.53 4.62
CA ALA A 28 -1.63 20.34 5.41
C ALA A 28 -3.08 19.80 5.43
N GLY A 29 -3.36 18.72 4.71
CA GLY A 29 -4.71 18.15 4.59
C GLY A 29 -5.59 18.85 3.55
N GLY A 30 -6.80 18.31 3.34
CA GLY A 30 -7.79 18.83 2.38
C GLY A 30 -7.65 18.32 0.95
N ARG A 31 -6.75 17.36 0.71
CA ARG A 31 -6.57 16.66 -0.57
C ARG A 31 -6.39 15.16 -0.39
N GLU A 32 -7.01 14.61 0.63
CA GLU A 32 -6.89 13.19 0.92
C GLU A 32 -7.53 12.35 -0.19
N VAL A 33 -6.79 11.34 -0.62
CA VAL A 33 -7.27 10.30 -1.53
C VAL A 33 -7.56 9.05 -0.72
N PRO A 34 -8.80 8.52 -0.75
CA PRO A 34 -9.07 7.22 -0.13
C PRO A 34 -8.40 6.13 -0.95
N ILE A 35 -7.48 5.39 -0.33
CA ILE A 35 -6.88 4.23 -0.97
C ILE A 35 -7.80 3.00 -0.83
N PHE A 36 -7.76 2.14 -1.82
CA PHE A 36 -8.46 0.86 -1.80
C PHE A 36 -7.81 -0.10 -2.82
N ASP A 37 -8.11 -1.36 -2.75
CA ASP A 37 -7.46 -2.40 -3.54
C ASP A 37 -7.76 -2.37 -5.04
N GLY A 38 -8.75 -1.57 -5.47
CA GLY A 38 -9.06 -1.29 -6.88
C GLY A 38 -8.56 0.08 -7.38
N LEU A 39 -7.71 0.80 -6.60
CA LEU A 39 -7.26 2.15 -6.98
C LEU A 39 -6.35 2.12 -8.21
N SER A 40 -6.73 2.87 -9.25
CA SER A 40 -5.89 3.10 -10.44
C SER A 40 -5.26 4.49 -10.45
N ALA A 41 -4.16 4.65 -11.21
CA ALA A 41 -3.51 5.95 -11.39
C ALA A 41 -4.47 7.02 -11.94
N GLN A 42 -5.34 6.63 -12.88
CA GLN A 42 -6.32 7.52 -13.50
C GLN A 42 -7.35 8.02 -12.47
N LEU A 43 -7.89 7.11 -11.65
CA LEU A 43 -8.85 7.48 -10.61
C LEU A 43 -8.21 8.37 -9.55
N ALA A 44 -7.02 8.00 -9.08
CA ALA A 44 -6.26 8.82 -8.12
C ALA A 44 -5.91 10.20 -8.68
N TYR A 45 -5.56 10.29 -9.96
CA TYR A 45 -5.32 11.56 -10.64
C TYR A 45 -6.57 12.44 -10.64
N ILE A 46 -7.73 11.88 -10.96
CA ILE A 46 -9.01 12.62 -10.90
C ILE A 46 -9.26 13.13 -9.46
N LEU A 47 -9.12 12.26 -8.46
CA LEU A 47 -9.31 12.62 -7.06
C LEU A 47 -8.34 13.69 -6.57
N THR A 48 -7.14 13.77 -7.11
CA THR A 48 -6.10 14.72 -6.72
C THR A 48 -6.18 16.03 -7.48
N ALA A 49 -6.30 15.99 -8.81
CA ALA A 49 -6.17 17.16 -9.68
C ALA A 49 -7.49 17.88 -9.96
N TYR A 50 -8.63 17.17 -9.94
CA TYR A 50 -9.93 17.75 -10.29
C TYR A 50 -10.75 18.24 -9.08
N ARG A 51 -10.11 18.68 -8.02
CA ARG A 51 -10.72 19.15 -6.77
C ARG A 51 -11.74 20.27 -6.94
N HIS A 52 -11.61 21.07 -7.98
CA HIS A 52 -12.59 22.10 -8.35
C HIS A 52 -13.94 21.50 -8.79
N ARG A 53 -14.00 20.24 -9.18
CA ARG A 53 -15.23 19.51 -9.51
C ARG A 53 -15.85 18.84 -8.27
N LYS A 54 -16.21 19.64 -7.27
CA LYS A 54 -16.62 19.16 -5.94
C LYS A 54 -17.62 18.00 -5.99
N THR A 55 -18.72 18.14 -6.72
CA THR A 55 -19.76 17.11 -6.81
C THR A 55 -19.23 15.77 -7.32
N VAL A 56 -18.35 15.80 -8.32
CA VAL A 56 -17.75 14.57 -8.90
C VAL A 56 -16.84 13.91 -7.86
N ILE A 57 -15.97 14.70 -7.21
CA ILE A 57 -15.08 14.20 -6.16
C ILE A 57 -15.84 13.60 -4.99
N GLU A 58 -16.90 14.27 -4.52
CA GLU A 58 -17.77 13.78 -3.44
C GLU A 58 -18.45 12.45 -3.81
N GLN A 59 -18.96 12.32 -5.04
CA GLN A 59 -19.59 11.08 -5.51
C GLN A 59 -18.60 9.93 -5.61
N LEU A 60 -17.42 10.17 -6.18
CA LEU A 60 -16.35 9.17 -6.26
C LEU A 60 -15.88 8.74 -4.87
N THR A 61 -15.63 9.70 -3.99
CA THR A 61 -15.23 9.44 -2.61
C THR A 61 -16.28 8.61 -1.87
N LYS A 62 -17.57 8.97 -2.00
CA LYS A 62 -18.68 8.22 -1.40
C LYS A 62 -18.77 6.78 -1.93
N ALA A 63 -18.52 6.57 -3.22
CA ALA A 63 -18.50 5.22 -3.81
C ALA A 63 -17.35 4.37 -3.26
N ILE A 64 -16.16 4.97 -3.10
CA ILE A 64 -15.01 4.30 -2.49
C ILE A 64 -15.26 3.99 -1.02
N ASP A 65 -15.87 4.92 -0.28
CA ASP A 65 -16.23 4.70 1.13
C ASP A 65 -17.24 3.56 1.28
N ALA A 66 -18.25 3.50 0.40
CA ALA A 66 -19.21 2.39 0.39
C ALA A 66 -18.51 1.05 0.11
N TYR A 67 -17.62 1.00 -0.88
CA TYR A 67 -16.80 -0.17 -1.15
C TYR A 67 -15.94 -0.57 0.05
N ALA A 68 -15.28 0.39 0.70
CA ALA A 68 -14.47 0.12 1.88
C ALA A 68 -15.30 -0.46 3.03
N GLN A 69 -16.53 0.02 3.23
CA GLN A 69 -17.45 -0.54 4.23
C GLN A 69 -17.85 -1.99 3.91
N GLU A 70 -18.00 -2.37 2.65
CA GLU A 70 -18.24 -3.76 2.25
C GLU A 70 -17.05 -4.68 2.57
N GLN A 71 -15.84 -4.12 2.67
CA GLN A 71 -14.64 -4.86 3.06
C GLN A 71 -14.50 -5.07 4.58
N LEU A 72 -15.34 -4.42 5.39
CA LEU A 72 -15.26 -4.48 6.85
C LEU A 72 -15.48 -5.92 7.35
N SER A 73 -14.50 -6.46 8.06
CA SER A 73 -14.56 -7.82 8.60
C SER A 73 -13.66 -7.98 9.82
N SER A 74 -14.00 -8.93 10.68
CA SER A 74 -13.16 -9.42 11.76
C SER A 74 -12.39 -10.70 11.36
N ILE A 75 -12.47 -11.11 10.10
CA ILE A 75 -11.83 -12.32 9.58
C ILE A 75 -10.86 -11.92 8.48
N GLY A 76 -9.57 -12.14 8.71
CA GLY A 76 -8.51 -12.04 7.71
C GLY A 76 -8.47 -13.25 6.80
N THR A 77 -7.80 -13.12 5.68
CA THR A 77 -7.61 -14.22 4.73
C THR A 77 -6.14 -14.39 4.37
N ILE A 78 -5.73 -15.65 4.21
CA ILE A 78 -4.44 -16.02 3.64
C ILE A 78 -4.75 -16.86 2.40
N GLY A 79 -4.27 -16.39 1.26
CA GLY A 79 -4.52 -17.00 -0.04
C GLY A 79 -3.85 -18.36 -0.22
N ARG A 80 -4.26 -19.06 -1.26
CA ARG A 80 -3.70 -20.38 -1.62
C ARG A 80 -2.24 -20.24 -2.00
N ASN A 81 -1.44 -21.23 -1.62
CA ASN A 81 0.00 -21.27 -1.90
C ASN A 81 0.80 -20.08 -1.36
N ALA A 82 0.22 -19.25 -0.48
CA ALA A 82 0.98 -18.23 0.24
C ALA A 82 2.00 -18.90 1.15
N ARG A 83 3.18 -18.28 1.27
CA ARG A 83 4.25 -18.69 2.17
C ARG A 83 4.61 -17.54 3.12
N ILE A 84 4.50 -17.81 4.42
CA ILE A 84 4.76 -16.83 5.48
C ILE A 84 5.75 -17.48 6.44
N VAL A 85 6.98 -16.95 6.49
CA VAL A 85 8.05 -17.52 7.31
C VAL A 85 8.83 -16.41 8.03
N ASN A 86 9.28 -16.72 9.24
CA ASN A 86 10.15 -15.83 10.03
C ASN A 86 9.58 -14.41 10.22
N CYS A 87 8.27 -14.27 10.39
CA CYS A 87 7.60 -12.97 10.52
C CYS A 87 7.24 -12.70 11.98
N ASP A 88 7.38 -11.43 12.41
CA ASP A 88 7.04 -11.07 13.79
C ASP A 88 5.56 -10.80 13.95
N VAL A 89 5.04 -9.70 13.38
CA VAL A 89 3.66 -9.27 13.61
C VAL A 89 2.90 -9.08 12.30
N LEU A 90 1.87 -9.89 12.11
CA LEU A 90 0.90 -9.77 11.00
C LEU A 90 -0.48 -9.54 11.63
N LYS A 91 -0.93 -8.28 11.62
CA LYS A 91 -2.14 -7.86 12.33
C LYS A 91 -3.13 -7.17 11.39
N ASN A 92 -4.39 -7.62 11.39
CA ASN A 92 -5.44 -6.99 10.60
C ASN A 92 -5.09 -6.93 9.10
N VAL A 93 -4.61 -8.03 8.54
CA VAL A 93 -4.15 -8.10 7.15
C VAL A 93 -4.90 -9.14 6.34
N ARG A 94 -5.03 -8.88 5.02
CA ARG A 94 -5.39 -9.86 4.00
C ARG A 94 -4.18 -10.14 3.13
N ILE A 95 -3.90 -11.40 2.87
CA ILE A 95 -2.76 -11.86 2.08
C ILE A 95 -3.29 -12.66 0.90
N GLY A 96 -2.93 -12.29 -0.31
CA GLY A 96 -3.35 -12.90 -1.56
C GLY A 96 -2.69 -14.25 -1.86
N ASP A 97 -3.16 -14.90 -2.92
CA ASP A 97 -2.64 -16.18 -3.40
C ASP A 97 -1.16 -16.05 -3.82
N PHE A 98 -0.34 -17.08 -3.56
CA PHE A 98 1.09 -17.11 -3.92
C PHE A 98 1.96 -16.00 -3.34
N ALA A 99 1.49 -15.22 -2.37
CA ALA A 99 2.30 -14.23 -1.69
C ALA A 99 3.45 -14.89 -0.92
N LEU A 100 4.62 -14.25 -0.94
CA LEU A 100 5.78 -14.68 -0.18
C LEU A 100 6.16 -13.59 0.84
N LEU A 101 6.03 -13.91 2.11
CA LEU A 101 6.47 -13.09 3.24
C LEU A 101 7.61 -13.81 3.95
N ASP A 102 8.79 -13.19 4.04
CA ASP A 102 9.96 -13.79 4.67
C ASP A 102 10.75 -12.76 5.47
N GLY A 103 10.77 -12.92 6.79
CA GLY A 103 11.49 -12.03 7.70
C GLY A 103 10.83 -10.67 7.95
N VAL A 104 9.52 -10.56 7.75
CA VAL A 104 8.77 -9.32 7.93
C VAL A 104 8.67 -8.95 9.40
N SER A 105 9.04 -7.71 9.76
CA SER A 105 8.89 -7.23 11.15
C SER A 105 7.45 -6.90 11.51
N ARG A 106 6.74 -6.13 10.67
CA ARG A 106 5.32 -5.83 10.95
C ARG A 106 4.52 -5.49 9.70
N LEU A 107 3.36 -6.11 9.57
CA LEU A 107 2.28 -5.64 8.70
C LEU A 107 1.05 -5.38 9.57
N SER A 108 0.47 -4.19 9.47
CA SER A 108 -0.69 -3.78 10.25
C SER A 108 -1.71 -3.05 9.39
N ASN A 109 -2.98 -3.49 9.46
CA ASN A 109 -4.12 -2.88 8.79
C ASN A 109 -3.91 -2.70 7.28
N GLY A 110 -3.82 -3.80 6.54
CA GLY A 110 -3.55 -3.71 5.10
C GLY A 110 -3.92 -4.92 4.28
N THR A 111 -3.82 -4.74 2.97
CA THR A 111 -4.03 -5.77 1.96
C THR A 111 -2.76 -5.98 1.13
N VAL A 112 -2.34 -7.22 1.03
CA VAL A 112 -1.31 -7.69 0.11
C VAL A 112 -2.01 -8.46 -1.01
N GLN A 113 -2.18 -7.83 -2.17
CA GLN A 113 -2.65 -8.52 -3.37
C GLN A 113 -1.51 -9.35 -3.95
N SER A 114 -1.82 -10.51 -4.46
CA SER A 114 -0.86 -11.41 -5.10
C SER A 114 -1.57 -12.44 -5.94
N SER A 115 -0.93 -12.92 -6.99
CA SER A 115 -1.43 -14.00 -7.84
C SER A 115 -0.30 -14.89 -8.33
N GLN A 116 -0.64 -15.99 -8.99
CA GLN A 116 0.36 -16.91 -9.55
C GLN A 116 1.21 -16.25 -10.64
N GLU A 117 0.60 -15.39 -11.45
CA GLU A 117 1.23 -14.68 -12.55
C GLU A 117 2.07 -13.48 -12.08
N ALA A 118 1.71 -12.93 -10.93
CA ALA A 118 2.34 -11.76 -10.34
C ALA A 118 2.45 -11.92 -8.80
N PRO A 119 3.32 -12.82 -8.32
CA PRO A 119 3.50 -13.05 -6.90
C PRO A 119 4.14 -11.84 -6.22
N THR A 120 3.58 -11.45 -5.08
CA THR A 120 4.11 -10.36 -4.27
C THR A 120 5.09 -10.90 -3.24
N PHE A 121 6.22 -10.20 -3.08
CA PHE A 121 7.26 -10.51 -2.10
C PHE A 121 7.40 -9.38 -1.08
N ILE A 122 7.34 -9.73 0.20
CA ILE A 122 7.65 -8.82 1.31
C ILE A 122 8.74 -9.47 2.15
N GLY A 123 9.91 -8.84 2.20
CA GLY A 123 11.14 -9.39 2.77
C GLY A 123 11.51 -8.83 4.13
N SER A 124 12.80 -8.99 4.46
CA SER A 124 13.35 -8.80 5.80
C SER A 124 13.16 -7.37 6.33
N ASP A 125 12.79 -7.31 7.60
CA ASP A 125 12.71 -6.09 8.42
C ASP A 125 11.73 -5.03 7.89
N VAL A 126 10.85 -5.40 6.95
CA VAL A 126 9.83 -4.50 6.41
C VAL A 126 8.77 -4.20 7.46
N ILE A 127 8.39 -2.93 7.55
CA ILE A 127 7.29 -2.44 8.37
C ILE A 127 6.29 -1.71 7.48
N CYS A 128 5.03 -2.18 7.46
CA CYS A 128 3.93 -1.54 6.75
C CYS A 128 2.74 -1.33 7.69
N ASP A 129 2.26 -0.10 7.76
CA ASP A 129 1.06 0.26 8.49
C ASP A 129 0.08 1.02 7.57
N ASP A 130 -1.22 0.68 7.62
CA ASP A 130 -2.28 1.33 6.84
C ASP A 130 -1.99 1.33 5.32
N PHE A 131 -1.98 0.18 4.70
CA PHE A 131 -1.46 0.04 3.35
C PHE A 131 -2.34 -0.80 2.41
N ILE A 132 -2.18 -0.56 1.12
CA ILE A 132 -2.58 -1.46 0.04
C ILE A 132 -1.35 -1.74 -0.82
N ILE A 133 -0.98 -2.99 -1.00
CA ILE A 133 0.10 -3.45 -1.87
C ILE A 133 -0.49 -4.30 -2.98
N ALA A 134 -0.29 -3.89 -4.23
CA ALA A 134 -0.79 -4.60 -5.41
C ALA A 134 0.16 -5.71 -5.87
N SER A 135 -0.35 -6.61 -6.70
CA SER A 135 0.32 -7.83 -7.14
C SER A 135 1.65 -7.57 -7.86
N GLY A 136 2.59 -8.50 -7.73
CA GLY A 136 3.90 -8.44 -8.37
C GLY A 136 4.87 -7.44 -7.74
N THR A 137 4.48 -6.79 -6.67
CA THR A 137 5.32 -5.84 -5.95
C THR A 137 6.36 -6.56 -5.10
N ARG A 138 7.55 -5.96 -5.02
CA ARG A 138 8.63 -6.41 -4.14
C ARG A 138 8.98 -5.31 -3.15
N ILE A 139 8.92 -5.62 -1.85
CA ILE A 139 9.31 -4.72 -0.76
C ILE A 139 10.27 -5.48 0.14
N SER A 140 11.45 -4.93 0.43
CA SER A 140 12.45 -5.63 1.24
C SER A 140 13.43 -4.67 1.94
N ASP A 141 14.39 -5.26 2.64
CA ASP A 141 15.55 -4.57 3.18
C ASP A 141 15.20 -3.39 4.08
N ALA A 142 14.44 -3.63 5.14
CA ALA A 142 14.06 -2.66 6.17
C ALA A 142 13.31 -1.41 5.61
N THR A 143 12.51 -1.59 4.57
CA THR A 143 11.65 -0.55 4.03
C THR A 143 10.51 -0.23 4.98
N LEU A 144 10.20 1.06 5.15
CA LEU A 144 9.14 1.58 6.00
C LEU A 144 8.02 2.16 5.15
N ILE A 145 6.78 1.73 5.37
CA ILE A 145 5.60 2.20 4.63
C ILE A 145 4.50 2.55 5.63
N SER A 146 3.95 3.75 5.53
CA SER A 146 2.81 4.16 6.34
C SER A 146 1.81 4.97 5.52
N ARG A 147 0.55 4.58 5.58
CA ARG A 147 -0.57 5.18 4.82
C ARG A 147 -0.24 5.33 3.33
N CYS A 148 0.07 4.21 2.68
CA CYS A 148 0.47 4.21 1.27
C CYS A 148 -0.34 3.22 0.43
N PHE A 149 -0.48 3.58 -0.84
CA PHE A 149 -0.84 2.65 -1.90
C PHE A 149 0.40 2.32 -2.72
N VAL A 150 0.72 1.05 -2.86
CA VAL A 150 1.85 0.57 -3.68
C VAL A 150 1.29 -0.28 -4.81
N GLY A 151 1.36 0.26 -6.01
CA GLY A 151 0.81 -0.32 -7.23
C GLY A 151 1.57 -1.54 -7.75
N GLN A 152 1.07 -2.10 -8.81
CA GLN A 152 1.55 -3.34 -9.40
C GLN A 152 3.02 -3.24 -9.85
N GLY A 153 3.81 -4.27 -9.56
CA GLY A 153 5.18 -4.40 -10.04
C GLY A 153 6.17 -3.37 -9.46
N CYS A 154 5.82 -2.69 -8.39
CA CYS A 154 6.73 -1.76 -7.73
C CYS A 154 7.90 -2.47 -7.04
N LEU A 155 9.03 -1.77 -6.91
CA LEU A 155 10.19 -2.20 -6.16
C LEU A 155 10.55 -1.13 -5.12
N LEU A 156 10.35 -1.42 -3.84
CA LEU A 156 10.73 -0.53 -2.73
C LEU A 156 11.67 -1.30 -1.80
N ASP A 157 12.93 -0.89 -1.74
CA ASP A 157 13.91 -1.61 -0.95
C ASP A 157 15.03 -0.71 -0.37
N LYS A 158 15.99 -1.34 0.32
CA LYS A 158 17.21 -0.68 0.82
C LYS A 158 16.91 0.53 1.71
N HIS A 159 16.12 0.29 2.77
CA HIS A 159 15.75 1.29 3.76
C HIS A 159 14.93 2.46 3.18
N TYR A 160 14.16 2.25 2.11
CA TYR A 160 13.27 3.28 1.60
C TYR A 160 12.19 3.60 2.62
N SER A 161 11.89 4.88 2.84
CA SER A 161 10.82 5.33 3.73
C SER A 161 9.73 6.02 2.92
N ALA A 162 8.49 5.55 3.07
CA ALA A 162 7.33 6.12 2.38
C ALA A 162 6.21 6.44 3.37
N LEU A 163 5.76 7.68 3.36
CA LEU A 163 4.66 8.18 4.18
C LEU A 163 3.64 8.89 3.31
N ASP A 164 2.34 8.64 3.54
CA ASP A 164 1.24 9.37 2.89
C ASP A 164 1.35 9.43 1.36
N SER A 165 1.72 8.34 0.72
CA SER A 165 2.15 8.35 -0.67
C SER A 165 1.45 7.31 -1.54
N LEU A 166 1.28 7.65 -2.82
CA LEU A 166 0.76 6.74 -3.84
C LEU A 166 1.86 6.42 -4.84
N PHE A 167 2.18 5.15 -4.98
CA PHE A 167 3.07 4.62 -6.01
C PHE A 167 2.25 3.81 -7.00
N PHE A 168 2.25 4.17 -8.28
CA PHE A 168 1.56 3.40 -9.30
C PHE A 168 2.50 2.42 -10.00
N ALA A 169 2.02 1.78 -11.07
CA ALA A 169 2.69 0.61 -11.64
C ALA A 169 4.18 0.84 -11.96
N ASN A 170 5.00 -0.15 -11.58
CA ASN A 170 6.44 -0.20 -11.89
C ASN A 170 7.27 0.96 -11.32
N CYS A 171 6.83 1.57 -10.23
CA CYS A 171 7.66 2.54 -9.51
C CYS A 171 8.82 1.84 -8.79
N GLN A 172 9.93 2.57 -8.62
CA GLN A 172 11.09 2.10 -7.87
C GLN A 172 11.53 3.14 -6.84
N GLY A 173 11.76 2.69 -5.61
CA GLY A 173 12.28 3.50 -4.52
C GLY A 173 13.39 2.76 -3.78
N MET A 174 14.59 3.35 -3.70
CA MET A 174 15.75 2.78 -3.03
C MET A 174 16.55 3.86 -2.31
N HIS A 175 16.97 3.58 -1.06
CA HIS A 175 17.81 4.48 -0.27
C HIS A 175 17.29 5.91 -0.16
N GLY A 176 15.99 6.12 -0.10
CA GLY A 176 15.41 7.44 -0.14
C GLY A 176 14.20 7.60 0.76
N GLU A 177 13.58 8.76 0.62
CA GLU A 177 12.37 9.12 1.36
C GLU A 177 11.32 9.69 0.42
N ALA A 178 10.07 9.36 0.67
CA ALA A 178 8.91 9.92 -0.01
C ALA A 178 7.82 10.28 1.00
N THR A 179 7.36 11.51 0.97
CA THR A 179 6.26 11.97 1.81
C THR A 179 5.25 12.77 0.98
N ALA A 180 3.98 12.38 1.09
CA ALA A 180 2.86 13.03 0.41
C ALA A 180 3.06 13.13 -1.12
N ILE A 181 3.55 12.06 -1.76
CA ILE A 181 3.81 12.06 -3.20
C ILE A 181 2.73 11.32 -3.99
N PHE A 182 2.53 11.78 -5.23
CA PHE A 182 1.87 11.03 -6.29
C PHE A 182 2.94 10.55 -7.27
N ALA A 183 3.39 9.32 -7.14
CA ALA A 183 4.31 8.70 -8.08
C ALA A 183 3.49 8.00 -9.18
N GLY A 184 3.34 8.63 -10.33
CA GLY A 184 2.77 8.04 -11.53
C GLY A 184 3.59 6.83 -12.01
N PRO A 185 3.06 6.02 -12.92
CA PRO A 185 3.75 4.81 -13.38
C PRO A 185 5.20 5.07 -13.82
N TYR A 186 6.07 4.11 -13.53
CA TYR A 186 7.52 4.16 -13.87
C TYR A 186 8.32 5.28 -13.18
N THR A 187 7.81 5.89 -12.12
CA THR A 187 8.61 6.83 -11.32
C THR A 187 9.75 6.10 -10.61
N VAL A 188 10.96 6.63 -10.72
CA VAL A 188 12.17 6.06 -10.11
C VAL A 188 12.83 7.06 -9.17
N SER A 189 13.11 6.62 -7.94
CA SER A 189 13.76 7.41 -6.88
C SER A 189 14.87 6.59 -6.24
N HIS A 190 16.12 6.92 -6.56
CA HIS A 190 17.32 6.25 -6.07
C HIS A 190 18.31 7.23 -5.45
N HIS A 191 19.41 6.72 -4.86
CA HIS A 191 20.57 7.50 -4.40
C HIS A 191 20.30 8.49 -3.27
N LYS A 192 19.52 8.09 -2.25
CA LYS A 192 19.17 8.91 -1.09
C LYS A 192 18.42 10.19 -1.46
N SER A 193 17.57 10.11 -2.49
CA SER A 193 16.71 11.23 -2.85
C SER A 193 15.57 11.40 -1.84
N THR A 194 15.15 12.64 -1.66
CA THR A 194 13.96 13.00 -0.87
C THR A 194 12.91 13.58 -1.80
N LEU A 195 11.72 13.01 -1.79
CA LEU A 195 10.56 13.50 -2.53
C LEU A 195 9.50 13.97 -1.54
N LEU A 196 9.21 15.26 -1.53
CA LEU A 196 8.21 15.86 -0.64
C LEU A 196 7.14 16.58 -1.44
N ILE A 197 5.86 16.30 -1.17
CA ILE A 197 4.69 16.99 -1.72
C ILE A 197 4.79 17.11 -3.25
N ALA A 198 5.17 16.03 -3.92
CA ALA A 198 5.48 16.04 -5.34
C ALA A 198 4.49 15.18 -6.14
N GLY A 199 4.18 15.59 -7.36
CA GLY A 199 3.41 14.81 -8.33
C GLY A 199 4.23 14.52 -9.58
N MET A 200 4.46 13.27 -9.88
CA MET A 200 5.06 12.79 -11.11
C MET A 200 3.94 12.13 -11.94
N PHE A 201 3.48 12.84 -12.95
CA PHE A 201 2.39 12.38 -13.83
C PHE A 201 3.01 11.99 -15.18
N SER A 202 3.22 10.72 -15.41
CA SER A 202 3.71 10.16 -16.68
C SER A 202 2.58 9.56 -17.50
#